data_3bd746f6569acf0bb7d2a8a7a5c631b9
#
_entry.id   3bd746f6569acf0bb7d2a8a7a5c631b9
#
_cell.length_a   1.000
_cell.length_b   1.000
_cell.length_c   1.000
_cell.angle_alpha   90.00
_cell.angle_beta   90.00
_cell.angle_gamma   90.00
#
_symmetry.space_group_name_H-M   'P 1'
#
loop_
_entity.id
_entity.type
_entity.pdbx_description
1 polymer ?
#
loop_
_entity_poly.entity_id
_entity_poly.type
_entity_poly.pdbx_seq_one_letter_code
_entity_poly.pdbx_strand_id
1 'polypeptide(L)'
;YALIIVMVRMVGKRTTSELNNFDWIINVMIGSLAASGVLLRNVATADAIAAIVVLAACQYITTKLVQRSRTIANIVKAEPTLLTHKGEYLRDAMLRTRISEEEIKTALRQNGITHNADANWVVLETNGQLSVIPRQDVAWAEAEALSDVHAPKELKG
;
A
#
# COMPACT_ATOMS: atom_id res chain seq x y z
N TYR A 1 -0.45 -7.12 27.16
CA TYR A 1 -0.67 -5.71 26.79
C TYR A 1 0.66 -4.96 26.61
N ALA A 2 1.54 -4.95 27.64
CA ALA A 2 2.84 -4.26 27.56
C ALA A 2 3.71 -4.72 26.40
N LEU A 3 3.76 -6.04 26.12
CA LEU A 3 4.48 -6.61 24.98
C LEU A 3 4.01 -6.02 23.65
N ILE A 4 2.69 -5.92 23.44
CA ILE A 4 2.11 -5.35 22.22
C ILE A 4 2.49 -3.88 22.07
N ILE A 5 2.44 -3.09 23.14
CA ILE A 5 2.87 -1.68 23.11
C ILE A 5 4.34 -1.55 22.70
N VAL A 6 5.21 -2.38 23.30
CA VAL A 6 6.65 -2.38 22.95
C VAL A 6 6.86 -2.76 21.50
N MET A 7 6.14 -3.78 20.99
CA MET A 7 6.23 -4.19 19.59
C MET A 7 5.78 -3.09 18.63
N VAL A 8 4.63 -2.46 18.87
CA VAL A 8 4.11 -1.34 18.04
C VAL A 8 5.11 -0.18 18.04
N ARG A 9 5.76 0.09 19.18
CA ARG A 9 6.77 1.14 19.29
C ARG A 9 8.08 0.80 18.55
N MET A 10 8.49 -0.47 18.52
CA MET A 10 9.69 -0.91 17.78
C MET A 10 9.48 -0.93 16.26
N VAL A 11 8.28 -1.27 15.80
CA VAL A 11 7.93 -1.29 14.36
C VAL A 11 7.85 0.12 13.76
N GLY A 12 7.70 1.16 14.61
CA GLY A 12 7.83 2.57 14.22
C GLY A 12 6.53 3.25 13.80
N LYS A 13 6.63 4.57 13.52
CA LYS A 13 5.48 5.49 13.28
C LYS A 13 4.66 5.18 12.02
N ARG A 14 5.10 4.29 11.14
CA ARG A 14 4.42 3.92 9.89
C ARG A 14 3.28 2.93 10.07
N THR A 15 3.14 2.32 11.27
CA THR A 15 2.20 1.23 11.54
C THR A 15 0.74 1.62 11.54
N THR A 16 0.41 2.91 11.56
CA THR A 16 -0.99 3.35 11.77
C THR A 16 -1.58 4.21 10.66
N SER A 17 -0.78 4.84 9.81
CA SER A 17 -1.31 5.80 8.82
C SER A 17 -1.31 5.32 7.37
N GLU A 18 -0.39 4.43 6.98
CA GLU A 18 -0.29 3.93 5.61
C GLU A 18 0.19 2.48 5.61
N LEU A 19 -0.67 1.57 6.06
CA LEU A 19 -0.39 0.14 6.02
C LEU A 19 -0.51 -0.36 4.57
N ASN A 20 0.57 -0.92 4.05
CA ASN A 20 0.47 -1.79 2.90
C ASN A 20 -0.40 -3.02 3.27
N ASN A 21 -1.12 -3.58 2.32
CA ASN A 21 -1.98 -4.77 2.51
C ASN A 21 -1.27 -5.90 3.25
N PHE A 22 0.03 -6.08 3.01
CA PHE A 22 0.85 -7.09 3.68
C PHE A 22 1.03 -6.78 5.18
N ASP A 23 1.34 -5.53 5.53
CA ASP A 23 1.50 -5.10 6.92
C ASP A 23 0.18 -5.20 7.70
N TRP A 24 -0.94 -4.90 7.02
CA TRP A 24 -2.29 -5.04 7.60
C TRP A 24 -2.60 -6.49 7.99
N ILE A 25 -2.36 -7.45 7.10
CA ILE A 25 -2.57 -8.88 7.35
C ILE A 25 -1.75 -9.33 8.57
N ILE A 26 -0.47 -8.97 8.64
CA ILE A 26 0.41 -9.33 9.76
C ILE A 26 -0.13 -8.76 11.09
N ASN A 27 -0.58 -7.51 11.09
CA ASN A 27 -1.14 -6.89 12.29
C ASN A 27 -2.41 -7.61 12.78
N VAL A 28 -3.29 -8.02 11.86
CA VAL A 28 -4.48 -8.83 12.18
C VAL A 28 -4.08 -10.18 12.75
N MET A 29 -3.07 -10.85 12.17
CA MET A 29 -2.55 -12.12 12.67
C MET A 29 -1.98 -11.99 14.08
N ILE A 30 -1.18 -10.98 14.35
CA ILE A 30 -0.62 -10.69 15.69
C ILE A 30 -1.75 -10.44 16.70
N GLY A 31 -2.73 -9.64 16.34
CA GLY A 31 -3.89 -9.37 17.20
C GLY A 31 -4.71 -10.64 17.51
N SER A 32 -4.91 -11.50 16.52
CA SER A 32 -5.60 -12.79 16.67
C SER A 32 -4.84 -13.73 17.59
N LEU A 33 -3.52 -13.85 17.43
CA LEU A 33 -2.68 -14.68 18.32
C LEU A 33 -2.67 -14.15 19.76
N ALA A 34 -2.61 -12.83 19.93
CA ALA A 34 -2.68 -12.21 21.25
C ALA A 34 -4.02 -12.50 21.94
N ALA A 35 -5.14 -12.38 21.21
CA ALA A 35 -6.47 -12.70 21.71
C ALA A 35 -6.59 -14.19 22.09
N SER A 36 -6.08 -15.09 21.23
CA SER A 36 -6.10 -16.55 21.49
C SER A 36 -5.32 -16.91 22.75
N GLY A 37 -4.13 -16.33 22.95
CA GLY A 37 -3.30 -16.59 24.13
C GLY A 37 -3.89 -16.06 25.45
N VAL A 38 -4.86 -15.12 25.38
CA VAL A 38 -5.56 -14.59 26.55
C VAL A 38 -6.87 -15.34 26.83
N LEU A 39 -7.61 -15.71 25.77
CA LEU A 39 -8.98 -16.21 25.89
C LEU A 39 -9.06 -17.73 25.92
N LEU A 40 -8.16 -18.44 25.26
CA LEU A 40 -8.23 -19.88 25.11
C LEU A 40 -7.41 -20.61 26.22
N ARG A 41 -8.08 -21.41 27.03
CA ARG A 41 -7.46 -22.19 28.13
C ARG A 41 -6.50 -23.30 27.64
N ASN A 42 -6.68 -23.74 26.40
CA ASN A 42 -5.87 -24.80 25.76
C ASN A 42 -4.65 -24.30 25.03
N VAL A 43 -4.45 -22.95 24.94
CA VAL A 43 -3.27 -22.35 24.38
C VAL A 43 -2.40 -21.81 25.50
N ALA A 44 -1.19 -22.33 25.62
CA ALA A 44 -0.25 -21.80 26.62
C ALA A 44 0.12 -20.36 26.22
N THR A 45 0.08 -19.45 27.18
CA THR A 45 0.46 -18.04 26.97
C THR A 45 1.89 -17.93 26.42
N ALA A 46 2.78 -18.84 26.83
CA ALA A 46 4.14 -18.91 26.32
C ALA A 46 4.20 -19.18 24.80
N ASP A 47 3.34 -20.08 24.30
CA ASP A 47 3.29 -20.41 22.87
C ASP A 47 2.75 -19.23 22.04
N ALA A 48 1.73 -18.55 22.56
CA ALA A 48 1.21 -17.33 21.92
C ALA A 48 2.28 -16.22 21.86
N ILE A 49 3.04 -16.02 22.93
CA ILE A 49 4.15 -15.06 22.96
C ILE A 49 5.24 -15.47 21.96
N ALA A 50 5.64 -16.73 21.93
CA ALA A 50 6.63 -17.24 21.00
C ALA A 50 6.20 -17.02 19.54
N ALA A 51 4.95 -17.35 19.20
CA ALA A 51 4.40 -17.15 17.88
C ALA A 51 4.39 -15.66 17.46
N ILE A 52 3.99 -14.76 18.36
CA ILE A 52 4.03 -13.31 18.13
C ILE A 52 5.45 -12.84 17.88
N VAL A 53 6.43 -13.28 18.67
CA VAL A 53 7.85 -12.91 18.50
C VAL A 53 8.38 -13.40 17.15
N VAL A 54 8.06 -14.62 16.75
CA VAL A 54 8.45 -15.17 15.43
C VAL A 54 7.84 -14.35 14.30
N LEU A 55 6.55 -14.02 14.35
CA LEU A 55 5.89 -13.19 13.33
C LEU A 55 6.52 -11.80 13.25
N ALA A 56 6.81 -11.18 14.38
CA ALA A 56 7.47 -9.87 14.43
C ALA A 56 8.89 -9.92 13.83
N ALA A 57 9.64 -10.99 14.12
CA ALA A 57 10.96 -11.20 13.54
C ALA A 57 10.88 -11.40 12.02
N CYS A 58 9.94 -12.21 11.53
CA CYS A 58 9.69 -12.40 10.11
C CYS A 58 9.33 -11.08 9.42
N GLN A 59 8.44 -10.30 10.03
CA GLN A 59 8.05 -8.98 9.52
C GLN A 59 9.25 -8.03 9.44
N TYR A 60 10.07 -7.98 10.47
CA TYR A 60 11.28 -7.14 10.49
C TYR A 60 12.26 -7.55 9.38
N ILE A 61 12.49 -8.86 9.22
CA ILE A 61 13.38 -9.40 8.18
C ILE A 61 12.83 -9.06 6.79
N THR A 62 11.54 -9.30 6.55
CA THR A 62 10.88 -9.00 5.27
C THR A 62 11.00 -7.52 4.94
N THR A 63 10.72 -6.63 5.89
CA THR A 63 10.85 -5.18 5.69
C THR A 63 12.28 -4.77 5.33
N LYS A 64 13.27 -5.34 6.00
CA LYS A 64 14.70 -5.11 5.70
C LYS A 64 15.08 -5.61 4.30
N LEU A 65 14.60 -6.79 3.89
CA LEU A 65 14.85 -7.37 2.57
C LEU A 65 14.20 -6.54 1.46
N VAL A 66 12.97 -6.08 1.66
CA VAL A 66 12.25 -5.18 0.74
C VAL A 66 13.01 -3.86 0.54
N GLN A 67 13.57 -3.28 1.62
CA GLN A 67 14.36 -2.05 1.53
C GLN A 67 15.68 -2.25 0.78
N ARG A 68 16.25 -3.47 0.82
CA ARG A 68 17.57 -3.75 0.24
C ARG A 68 17.51 -4.28 -1.19
N SER A 69 16.40 -4.84 -1.62
CA SER A 69 16.26 -5.51 -2.93
C SER A 69 14.99 -5.08 -3.65
N ARG A 70 15.15 -4.45 -4.83
CA ARG A 70 14.02 -4.12 -5.72
C ARG A 70 13.24 -5.35 -6.18
N THR A 71 13.91 -6.47 -6.42
CA THR A 71 13.25 -7.72 -6.81
C THR A 71 12.31 -8.22 -5.73
N ILE A 72 12.75 -8.20 -4.46
CA ILE A 72 11.90 -8.60 -3.33
C ILE A 72 10.78 -7.58 -3.12
N ALA A 73 11.06 -6.30 -3.29
CA ALA A 73 10.04 -5.25 -3.20
C ALA A 73 8.90 -5.50 -4.21
N ASN A 74 9.22 -5.82 -5.46
CA ASN A 74 8.24 -6.08 -6.51
C ASN A 74 7.42 -7.36 -6.29
N ILE A 75 7.96 -8.34 -5.55
CA ILE A 75 7.22 -9.56 -5.18
C ILE A 75 6.26 -9.29 -4.02
N VAL A 76 6.71 -8.52 -3.03
CA VAL A 76 5.97 -8.29 -1.78
C VAL A 76 4.98 -7.13 -1.89
N LYS A 77 5.31 -6.09 -2.65
CA LYS A 77 4.47 -4.90 -2.83
C LYS A 77 3.91 -4.88 -4.24
N ALA A 78 2.62 -4.54 -4.35
CA ALA A 78 2.04 -4.17 -5.64
C ALA A 78 2.74 -2.90 -6.16
N GLU A 79 2.98 -2.81 -7.46
CA GLU A 79 3.51 -1.59 -8.08
C GLU A 79 2.40 -0.55 -8.20
N PRO A 80 2.68 0.74 -7.92
CA PRO A 80 1.74 1.81 -8.21
C PRO A 80 1.35 1.75 -9.70
N THR A 81 0.06 1.92 -10.01
CA THR A 81 -0.45 1.74 -11.37
C THR A 81 -1.17 2.98 -11.84
N LEU A 82 -0.79 3.50 -13.01
CA LEU A 82 -1.45 4.63 -13.64
C LEU A 82 -2.83 4.22 -14.15
N LEU A 83 -3.88 4.96 -13.78
CA LEU A 83 -5.25 4.72 -14.17
C LEU A 83 -5.81 5.74 -15.16
N THR A 84 -5.33 7.00 -15.07
CA THR A 84 -5.70 8.04 -16.04
C THR A 84 -4.46 8.84 -16.45
N HIS A 85 -4.48 9.31 -17.71
CA HIS A 85 -3.45 10.19 -18.25
C HIS A 85 -4.12 11.39 -18.95
N LYS A 86 -3.86 12.60 -18.45
CA LYS A 86 -4.40 13.87 -18.99
C LYS A 86 -5.92 13.82 -19.25
N GLY A 87 -6.66 13.24 -18.31
CA GLY A 87 -8.11 13.11 -18.37
C GLY A 87 -8.63 11.86 -19.10
N GLU A 88 -7.78 11.09 -19.76
CA GLU A 88 -8.16 9.84 -20.44
C GLU A 88 -8.03 8.63 -19.53
N TYR A 89 -9.04 7.76 -19.54
CA TYR A 89 -9.06 6.52 -18.77
C TYR A 89 -8.22 5.43 -19.44
N LEU A 90 -7.28 4.85 -18.72
CA LEU A 90 -6.49 3.69 -19.15
C LEU A 90 -7.25 2.40 -18.82
N ARG A 91 -8.21 2.04 -19.68
CA ARG A 91 -9.17 0.94 -19.43
C ARG A 91 -8.51 -0.39 -19.11
N ASP A 92 -7.42 -0.74 -19.77
CA ASP A 92 -6.68 -1.98 -19.50
C ASP A 92 -6.06 -2.00 -18.11
N ALA A 93 -5.55 -0.87 -17.63
CA ALA A 93 -5.04 -0.72 -16.28
C ALA A 93 -6.19 -0.82 -15.25
N MET A 94 -7.30 -0.14 -15.50
CA MET A 94 -8.50 -0.18 -14.66
C MET A 94 -9.06 -1.60 -14.53
N LEU A 95 -9.15 -2.35 -15.62
CA LEU A 95 -9.60 -3.75 -15.61
C LEU A 95 -8.68 -4.66 -14.81
N ARG A 96 -7.36 -4.52 -14.99
CA ARG A 96 -6.37 -5.31 -14.23
C ARG A 96 -6.42 -5.02 -12.73
N THR A 97 -6.61 -3.77 -12.37
CA THR A 97 -6.65 -3.32 -10.97
C THR A 97 -8.05 -3.39 -10.37
N ARG A 98 -9.09 -3.67 -11.18
CA ARG A 98 -10.50 -3.71 -10.78
C ARG A 98 -11.01 -2.39 -10.21
N ILE A 99 -10.47 -1.27 -10.70
CA ILE A 99 -10.92 0.07 -10.32
C ILE A 99 -11.95 0.55 -11.34
N SER A 100 -13.07 1.08 -10.84
CA SER A 100 -14.16 1.64 -11.64
C SER A 100 -13.95 3.14 -11.92
N GLU A 101 -14.67 3.67 -12.92
CA GLU A 101 -14.69 5.11 -13.17
C GLU A 101 -15.28 5.90 -12.00
N GLU A 102 -16.24 5.30 -11.27
CA GLU A 102 -16.87 5.91 -10.09
C GLU A 102 -15.87 6.13 -8.96
N GLU A 103 -14.95 5.18 -8.75
CA GLU A 103 -13.88 5.31 -7.75
C GLU A 103 -12.92 6.44 -8.14
N ILE A 104 -12.53 6.53 -9.42
CA ILE A 104 -11.69 7.63 -9.92
C ILE A 104 -12.41 8.97 -9.73
N LYS A 105 -13.70 9.08 -10.12
CA LYS A 105 -14.49 10.30 -9.91
C LYS A 105 -14.59 10.67 -8.42
N THR A 106 -14.68 9.67 -7.55
CA THR A 106 -14.69 9.90 -6.09
C THR A 106 -13.36 10.50 -5.63
N ALA A 107 -12.22 9.93 -6.07
CA ALA A 107 -10.91 10.46 -5.75
C ALA A 107 -10.71 11.90 -6.28
N LEU A 108 -11.18 12.20 -7.49
CA LEU A 108 -11.16 13.56 -8.04
C LEU A 108 -11.92 14.53 -7.13
N ARG A 109 -13.16 14.19 -6.74
CA ARG A 109 -13.97 15.04 -5.84
C ARG A 109 -13.31 15.25 -4.48
N GLN A 110 -12.68 14.23 -3.91
CA GLN A 110 -11.95 14.33 -2.64
C GLN A 110 -10.78 15.31 -2.72
N ASN A 111 -10.21 15.49 -3.92
CA ASN A 111 -9.14 16.45 -4.20
C ASN A 111 -9.65 17.79 -4.77
N GLY A 112 -10.97 18.04 -4.76
CA GLY A 112 -11.58 19.28 -5.23
C GLY A 112 -11.60 19.44 -6.75
N ILE A 113 -11.35 18.37 -7.51
CA ILE A 113 -11.34 18.36 -8.97
C ILE A 113 -12.71 17.92 -9.48
N THR A 114 -13.32 18.73 -10.35
CA THR A 114 -14.67 18.49 -10.87
C THR A 114 -14.67 17.86 -12.26
N HIS A 115 -13.61 18.06 -13.05
CA HIS A 115 -13.49 17.51 -14.39
C HIS A 115 -12.25 16.61 -14.49
N ASN A 116 -12.40 15.46 -15.13
CA ASN A 116 -11.31 14.52 -15.32
C ASN A 116 -10.12 15.13 -16.08
N ALA A 117 -10.39 16.07 -17.01
CA ALA A 117 -9.38 16.80 -17.77
C ALA A 117 -8.50 17.73 -16.91
N ASP A 118 -8.94 18.07 -15.69
CA ASP A 118 -8.19 18.92 -14.76
C ASP A 118 -7.19 18.12 -13.90
N ALA A 119 -7.16 16.78 -14.06
CA ALA A 119 -6.14 15.92 -13.50
C ALA A 119 -5.16 15.46 -14.60
N ASN A 120 -3.85 15.61 -14.35
CA ASN A 120 -2.85 15.03 -15.22
C ASN A 120 -2.84 13.50 -15.10
N TRP A 121 -2.82 13.03 -13.87
CA TRP A 121 -2.69 11.61 -13.58
C TRP A 121 -3.51 11.21 -12.36
N VAL A 122 -4.09 10.01 -12.42
CA VAL A 122 -4.62 9.31 -11.25
C VAL A 122 -3.87 7.98 -11.14
N VAL A 123 -3.26 7.74 -9.99
CA VAL A 123 -2.43 6.57 -9.71
C VAL A 123 -3.06 5.75 -8.59
N LEU A 124 -3.18 4.46 -8.79
CA LEU A 124 -3.49 3.52 -7.72
C LEU A 124 -2.21 3.20 -6.96
N GLU A 125 -2.14 3.57 -5.70
CA GLU A 125 -1.00 3.35 -4.82
C GLU A 125 -0.93 1.91 -4.28
N THR A 126 0.22 1.56 -3.73
CA THR A 126 0.47 0.22 -3.15
C THR A 126 -0.41 -0.11 -1.94
N ASN A 127 -0.99 0.90 -1.28
CA ASN A 127 -1.91 0.77 -0.16
C ASN A 127 -3.39 0.74 -0.59
N GLY A 128 -3.66 0.79 -1.91
CA GLY A 128 -5.01 0.79 -2.47
C GLY A 128 -5.67 2.17 -2.54
N GLN A 129 -5.00 3.25 -2.15
CA GLN A 129 -5.50 4.61 -2.28
C GLN A 129 -5.30 5.13 -3.71
N LEU A 130 -6.09 6.13 -4.09
CA LEU A 130 -5.96 6.82 -5.35
C LEU A 130 -5.29 8.18 -5.14
N SER A 131 -4.07 8.34 -5.67
CA SER A 131 -3.37 9.62 -5.72
C SER A 131 -3.83 10.38 -6.96
N VAL A 132 -4.28 11.61 -6.77
CA VAL A 132 -4.70 12.50 -7.85
C VAL A 132 -3.69 13.63 -8.00
N ILE A 133 -3.11 13.73 -9.19
CA ILE A 133 -2.16 14.80 -9.53
C ILE A 133 -2.89 15.79 -10.41
N PRO A 134 -3.14 17.02 -9.92
CA PRO A 134 -3.82 18.07 -10.67
C PRO A 134 -3.08 18.43 -11.97
N ARG A 135 -3.79 19.07 -12.88
CA ARG A 135 -3.23 19.49 -14.15
C ARG A 135 -2.05 20.45 -13.95
N GLN A 136 -0.94 20.09 -14.53
CA GLN A 136 0.31 20.87 -14.58
C GLN A 136 0.88 20.74 -15.98
N ASP A 137 1.61 21.76 -16.42
CA ASP A 137 2.31 21.74 -17.72
C ASP A 137 3.67 21.03 -17.57
N VAL A 138 3.60 19.73 -17.25
CA VAL A 138 4.76 18.86 -17.06
C VAL A 138 4.58 17.61 -17.92
N ALA A 139 5.63 17.24 -18.64
CA ALA A 139 5.65 15.98 -19.39
C ALA A 139 5.84 14.79 -18.45
N TRP A 140 5.32 13.60 -18.82
CA TRP A 140 5.51 12.38 -18.04
C TRP A 140 6.99 12.09 -17.73
N ALA A 141 7.87 12.29 -18.72
CA ALA A 141 9.30 12.03 -18.57
C ALA A 141 10.00 12.96 -17.56
N GLU A 142 9.42 14.14 -17.30
CA GLU A 142 9.92 15.13 -16.34
C GLU A 142 9.32 14.95 -14.94
N ALA A 143 8.27 14.14 -14.82
CA ALA A 143 7.58 13.87 -13.57
C ALA A 143 8.34 12.82 -12.74
N GLU A 144 9.42 13.22 -12.10
CA GLU A 144 10.31 12.35 -11.30
C GLU A 144 9.54 11.51 -10.25
N ALA A 145 8.49 12.08 -9.66
CA ALA A 145 7.63 11.41 -8.68
C ALA A 145 6.84 10.22 -9.26
N LEU A 146 6.79 10.04 -10.59
CA LEU A 146 6.09 8.96 -11.28
C LEU A 146 7.04 7.90 -11.85
N SER A 147 8.32 7.98 -11.54
CA SER A 147 9.35 7.08 -12.08
C SER A 147 9.16 5.60 -11.70
N ASP A 148 8.50 5.32 -10.58
CA ASP A 148 8.17 3.99 -10.06
C ASP A 148 6.76 3.50 -10.44
N VAL A 149 5.96 4.34 -11.12
CA VAL A 149 4.59 4.01 -11.50
C VAL A 149 4.57 3.12 -12.73
N HIS A 150 3.78 2.05 -12.67
CA HIS A 150 3.51 1.20 -13.84
C HIS A 150 2.57 1.94 -14.80
N ALA A 151 3.11 2.31 -15.97
CA ALA A 151 2.37 3.00 -17.03
C ALA A 151 2.58 2.29 -18.38
N PRO A 152 1.68 2.49 -19.37
CA PRO A 152 1.87 2.02 -20.74
C PRO A 152 3.22 2.47 -21.31
N LYS A 153 3.84 1.60 -22.12
CA LYS A 153 5.17 1.87 -22.72
C LYS A 153 5.22 3.13 -23.57
N GLU A 154 4.10 3.47 -24.19
CA GLU A 154 3.93 4.65 -25.05
C GLU A 154 4.12 5.97 -24.30
N LEU A 155 3.88 5.99 -22.98
CA LEU A 155 4.06 7.16 -22.11
C LEU A 155 5.48 7.28 -21.54
N LYS A 156 6.27 6.20 -21.64
CA LYS A 156 7.64 6.13 -21.08
C LYS A 156 8.74 6.45 -22.11
N GLY A 157 8.34 6.77 -23.35
CA GLY A 157 9.23 7.08 -24.49
C GLY A 157 9.46 8.54 -24.72
#